data_25da77dfb5c697f2f5fbb30038c3f9bc
#
_entry.id   25da77dfb5c697f2f5fbb30038c3f9bc
#
_cell.length_a   1.000
_cell.length_b   1.000
_cell.length_c   1.000
_cell.angle_alpha   90.00
_cell.angle_beta   90.00
_cell.angle_gamma   90.00
#
_symmetry.space_group_name_H-M   'P 1'
#
loop_
_entity.id
_entity.type
_entity.pdbx_description
1 polymer ?
#
loop_
_entity_poly.entity_id
_entity_poly.type
_entity_poly.pdbx_seq_one_letter_code
_entity_poly.pdbx_strand_id
1 'polypeptide(L)'
;GGCCFGKDVAGLLATGQEYGYTASMLRATIDINEGQRATAVRKLQRELRVLKGRRIALLGLTFKPGTDDLRDAPALDIARRLLTAGAVVSAYDPVVKKLSEEYAAVRIGCDAYDAATRVDAVVLVTEWPELTGIDPSALHRVMRGNLVVDSRNAYSETAFAAAGLHLVGFGW
;
A
#
# COMPACT_ATOMS: atom_id res chain seq x y z
N GLY A 1 -7.57 -8.65 -2.25
CA GLY A 1 -8.29 -7.38 -2.12
C GLY A 1 -8.72 -6.82 -3.45
N GLY A 2 -9.49 -5.80 -3.46
CA GLY A 2 -10.03 -5.10 -4.61
C GLY A 2 -11.55 -5.10 -4.62
N CYS A 3 -12.15 -4.17 -5.38
CA CYS A 3 -13.57 -3.86 -5.30
C CYS A 3 -14.50 -4.99 -5.79
N CYS A 4 -14.05 -5.83 -6.73
CA CYS A 4 -14.91 -6.87 -7.31
C CYS A 4 -15.18 -8.00 -6.32
N PHE A 5 -14.15 -8.72 -5.89
CA PHE A 5 -14.32 -9.86 -4.97
C PHE A 5 -14.87 -9.47 -3.60
N GLY A 6 -14.44 -8.34 -3.04
CA GLY A 6 -14.95 -7.88 -1.74
C GLY A 6 -16.45 -7.67 -1.76
N LYS A 7 -16.98 -7.04 -2.82
CA LYS A 7 -18.42 -6.81 -3.00
C LYS A 7 -19.18 -8.12 -3.20
N ASP A 8 -18.66 -9.03 -4.01
CA ASP A 8 -19.34 -10.30 -4.30
C ASP A 8 -19.40 -11.20 -3.06
N VAL A 9 -18.31 -11.27 -2.28
CA VAL A 9 -18.27 -12.02 -1.01
C VAL A 9 -19.22 -11.41 0.01
N ALA A 10 -19.26 -10.07 0.12
CA ALA A 10 -20.21 -9.39 1.02
C ALA A 10 -21.67 -9.62 0.61
N GLY A 11 -21.97 -9.59 -0.69
CA GLY A 11 -23.30 -9.87 -1.23
C GLY A 11 -23.73 -11.31 -0.92
N LEU A 12 -22.85 -12.29 -1.16
CA LEU A 12 -23.14 -13.70 -0.85
C LEU A 12 -23.32 -13.94 0.65
N LEU A 13 -22.52 -13.25 1.49
CA LEU A 13 -22.69 -13.32 2.95
C LEU A 13 -24.06 -12.77 3.38
N ALA A 14 -24.49 -11.63 2.84
CA ALA A 14 -25.79 -11.03 3.14
C ALA A 14 -26.93 -11.97 2.74
N THR A 15 -26.89 -12.49 1.51
CA THR A 15 -27.89 -13.47 1.04
C THR A 15 -27.93 -14.71 1.94
N GLY A 16 -26.77 -15.27 2.30
CA GLY A 16 -26.73 -16.42 3.23
C GLY A 16 -27.42 -16.13 4.56
N GLN A 17 -27.19 -14.93 5.12
CA GLN A 17 -27.80 -14.50 6.38
C GLN A 17 -29.33 -14.38 6.28
N GLU A 18 -29.85 -13.88 5.16
CA GLU A 18 -31.30 -13.79 4.93
C GLU A 18 -32.00 -15.18 4.96
N TYR A 19 -31.28 -16.22 4.52
CA TYR A 19 -31.75 -17.60 4.54
C TYR A 19 -31.34 -18.38 5.80
N GLY A 20 -30.82 -17.69 6.84
CA GLY A 20 -30.42 -18.30 8.11
C GLY A 20 -29.12 -19.11 8.05
N TYR A 21 -28.35 -18.98 6.98
CA TYR A 21 -27.09 -19.69 6.80
C TYR A 21 -25.90 -18.90 7.36
N THR A 22 -25.16 -19.51 8.26
CA THR A 22 -23.94 -18.91 8.83
C THR A 22 -22.73 -19.19 7.94
N ALA A 23 -22.39 -18.25 7.07
CA ALA A 23 -21.27 -18.36 6.15
C ALA A 23 -19.94 -17.96 6.82
N SER A 24 -19.48 -18.73 7.82
CA SER A 24 -18.32 -18.42 8.66
C SER A 24 -17.02 -18.23 7.84
N MET A 25 -16.80 -19.05 6.80
CA MET A 25 -15.62 -18.92 5.94
C MET A 25 -15.61 -17.61 5.14
N LEU A 26 -16.78 -17.16 4.65
CA LEU A 26 -16.89 -15.88 3.94
C LEU A 26 -16.61 -14.71 4.90
N ARG A 27 -17.12 -14.79 6.11
CA ARG A 27 -16.84 -13.78 7.16
C ARG A 27 -15.35 -13.74 7.45
N ALA A 28 -14.71 -14.88 7.73
CA ALA A 28 -13.28 -14.97 7.99
C ALA A 28 -12.45 -14.43 6.80
N THR A 29 -12.89 -14.67 5.57
CA THR A 29 -12.21 -14.14 4.38
C THR A 29 -12.23 -12.60 4.33
N ILE A 30 -13.37 -11.97 4.67
CA ILE A 30 -13.48 -10.51 4.76
C ILE A 30 -12.54 -9.99 5.85
N ASP A 31 -12.60 -10.56 7.05
CA ASP A 31 -11.82 -10.12 8.20
C ASP A 31 -10.30 -10.22 7.95
N ILE A 32 -9.85 -11.32 7.32
CA ILE A 32 -8.45 -11.52 6.92
C ILE A 32 -8.05 -10.47 5.88
N ASN A 33 -8.86 -10.24 4.87
CA ASN A 33 -8.55 -9.28 3.81
C ASN A 33 -8.44 -7.84 4.36
N GLU A 34 -9.33 -7.44 5.26
CA GLU A 34 -9.23 -6.15 5.96
C GLU A 34 -7.96 -6.09 6.83
N GLY A 35 -7.64 -7.18 7.52
CA GLY A 35 -6.44 -7.31 8.33
C GLY A 35 -5.14 -7.12 7.52
N GLN A 36 -5.10 -7.54 6.25
CA GLN A 36 -3.93 -7.40 5.39
C GLN A 36 -3.60 -5.93 5.09
N ARG A 37 -4.61 -5.07 4.90
CA ARG A 37 -4.39 -3.63 4.70
C ARG A 37 -3.69 -2.99 5.91
N ALA A 38 -4.08 -3.39 7.12
CA ALA A 38 -3.43 -2.93 8.36
C ALA A 38 -2.00 -3.48 8.51
N THR A 39 -1.67 -4.61 7.87
CA THR A 39 -0.36 -5.25 8.01
C THR A 39 0.76 -4.36 7.45
N ALA A 40 0.55 -3.64 6.34
CA ALA A 40 1.53 -2.68 5.83
C ALA A 40 1.89 -1.62 6.89
N VAL A 41 0.86 -1.05 7.53
CA VAL A 41 1.05 -0.01 8.57
C VAL A 41 1.72 -0.60 9.81
N ARG A 42 1.34 -1.82 10.23
CA ARG A 42 2.00 -2.50 11.37
C ARG A 42 3.48 -2.78 11.10
N LYS A 43 3.84 -3.20 9.87
CA LYS A 43 5.24 -3.40 9.48
C LYS A 43 6.03 -2.09 9.54
N LEU A 44 5.50 -1.01 8.98
CA LEU A 44 6.09 0.33 9.11
C LEU A 44 6.26 0.75 10.58
N GLN A 45 5.25 0.53 11.41
CA GLN A 45 5.30 0.88 12.83
C GLN A 45 6.32 0.05 13.60
N ARG A 46 6.46 -1.23 13.26
CA ARG A 46 7.47 -2.11 13.87
C ARG A 46 8.90 -1.61 13.58
N GLU A 47 9.18 -1.23 12.34
CA GLU A 47 10.50 -0.79 11.90
C GLU A 47 10.81 0.67 12.32
N LEU A 48 9.86 1.58 12.14
CA LEU A 48 10.04 3.01 12.42
C LEU A 48 9.74 3.41 13.87
N ARG A 49 9.11 2.52 14.66
CA ARG A 49 8.62 2.71 16.04
C ARG A 49 7.52 3.75 16.15
N VAL A 50 7.73 4.96 15.66
CA VAL A 50 6.76 6.07 15.70
C VAL A 50 6.47 6.51 14.27
N LEU A 51 5.19 6.61 13.90
CA LEU A 51 4.78 7.06 12.57
C LEU A 51 4.52 8.58 12.52
N LYS A 52 4.20 9.21 13.65
CA LYS A 52 3.95 10.65 13.70
C LYS A 52 5.16 11.44 13.20
N GLY A 53 4.94 12.28 12.19
CA GLY A 53 5.98 13.08 11.53
C GLY A 53 6.90 12.32 10.58
N ARG A 54 6.75 10.98 10.44
CA ARG A 54 7.48 10.22 9.43
C ARG A 54 6.93 10.50 8.04
N ARG A 55 7.82 10.56 7.07
CA ARG A 55 7.49 10.74 5.66
C ARG A 55 7.46 9.38 4.98
N ILE A 56 6.35 9.03 4.36
CA ILE A 56 6.14 7.71 3.77
C ILE A 56 5.60 7.88 2.36
N ALA A 57 6.24 7.22 1.39
CA ALA A 57 5.76 7.18 0.01
C ALA A 57 4.98 5.89 -0.26
N LEU A 58 3.83 6.01 -0.92
CA LEU A 58 3.07 4.89 -1.45
C LEU A 58 3.29 4.80 -2.96
N LEU A 59 3.74 3.65 -3.44
CA LEU A 59 3.93 3.37 -4.85
C LEU A 59 2.82 2.45 -5.35
N GLY A 60 2.00 2.96 -6.27
CA GLY A 60 0.76 2.36 -6.73
C GLY A 60 -0.43 2.73 -5.84
N LEU A 61 -1.46 3.30 -6.45
CA LEU A 61 -2.69 3.75 -5.78
C LEU A 61 -3.92 2.97 -6.22
N THR A 62 -3.93 2.49 -7.45
CA THR A 62 -5.01 1.68 -8.01
C THR A 62 -5.06 0.29 -7.38
N PHE A 63 -6.19 -0.40 -7.46
CA PHE A 63 -6.32 -1.72 -6.83
C PHE A 63 -5.53 -2.83 -7.55
N LYS A 64 -5.20 -2.63 -8.84
CA LYS A 64 -4.32 -3.50 -9.65
C LYS A 64 -3.71 -2.71 -10.80
N PRO A 65 -2.65 -3.21 -11.47
CA PRO A 65 -2.14 -2.63 -12.71
C PRO A 65 -3.17 -2.64 -13.84
N GLY A 66 -3.02 -1.72 -14.80
CA GLY A 66 -3.84 -1.66 -16.02
C GLY A 66 -5.23 -1.03 -15.81
N THR A 67 -5.46 -0.30 -14.73
CA THR A 67 -6.72 0.40 -14.46
C THR A 67 -6.46 1.70 -13.69
N ASP A 68 -7.40 2.63 -13.77
CA ASP A 68 -7.46 3.86 -12.95
C ASP A 68 -8.43 3.73 -11.75
N ASP A 69 -8.97 2.54 -11.51
CA ASP A 69 -9.98 2.30 -10.49
C ASP A 69 -9.39 2.36 -9.08
N LEU A 70 -9.87 3.33 -8.30
CA LEU A 70 -9.49 3.58 -6.90
C LEU A 70 -10.52 3.02 -5.90
N ARG A 71 -11.64 2.46 -6.37
CA ARG A 71 -12.68 1.96 -5.47
C ARG A 71 -12.15 0.81 -4.63
N ASP A 72 -12.27 0.94 -3.30
CA ASP A 72 -11.78 -0.02 -2.33
C ASP A 72 -10.29 -0.39 -2.50
N ALA A 73 -9.49 0.52 -3.09
CA ALA A 73 -8.07 0.30 -3.29
C ALA A 73 -7.33 0.25 -1.94
N PRO A 74 -6.50 -0.79 -1.71
CA PRO A 74 -5.75 -0.93 -0.45
C PRO A 74 -4.86 0.28 -0.14
N ALA A 75 -4.32 0.93 -1.17
CA ALA A 75 -3.47 2.10 -1.00
C ALA A 75 -4.17 3.27 -0.31
N LEU A 76 -5.45 3.50 -0.61
CA LEU A 76 -6.22 4.58 0.01
C LEU A 76 -6.50 4.30 1.49
N ASP A 77 -6.80 3.04 1.86
CA ASP A 77 -6.95 2.68 3.28
C ASP A 77 -5.61 2.79 4.03
N ILE A 78 -4.51 2.38 3.42
CA ILE A 78 -3.16 2.56 3.99
C ILE A 78 -2.85 4.05 4.16
N ALA A 79 -3.11 4.88 3.15
CA ALA A 79 -2.92 6.34 3.22
C ALA A 79 -3.71 6.96 4.37
N ARG A 80 -4.99 6.63 4.49
CA ARG A 80 -5.85 7.11 5.58
C ARG A 80 -5.32 6.73 6.94
N ARG A 81 -4.91 5.47 7.14
CA ARG A 81 -4.31 5.00 8.40
C ARG A 81 -3.01 5.72 8.74
N LEU A 82 -2.15 5.97 7.76
CA LEU A 82 -0.90 6.70 7.94
C LEU A 82 -1.15 8.17 8.31
N LEU A 83 -2.08 8.84 7.62
CA LEU A 83 -2.47 10.22 7.94
C LEU A 83 -3.05 10.31 9.35
N THR A 84 -3.94 9.37 9.74
CA THR A 84 -4.49 9.28 11.10
C THR A 84 -3.40 9.07 12.15
N ALA A 85 -2.35 8.32 11.83
CA ALA A 85 -1.19 8.13 12.70
C ALA A 85 -0.23 9.36 12.72
N GLY A 86 -0.56 10.43 12.00
CA GLY A 86 0.22 11.67 11.94
C GLY A 86 1.45 11.59 11.04
N ALA A 87 1.51 10.64 10.11
CA ALA A 87 2.55 10.56 9.11
C ALA A 87 2.30 11.58 7.98
N VAL A 88 3.37 11.99 7.28
CA VAL A 88 3.30 12.78 6.05
C VAL A 88 3.36 11.81 4.88
N VAL A 89 2.35 11.82 4.02
CA VAL A 89 2.22 10.84 2.94
C VAL A 89 2.44 11.50 1.58
N SER A 90 3.31 10.90 0.79
CA SER A 90 3.42 11.12 -0.64
C SER A 90 3.01 9.86 -1.39
N ALA A 91 2.65 9.97 -2.66
CA ALA A 91 2.29 8.82 -3.46
C ALA A 91 2.59 9.06 -4.94
N TYR A 92 2.77 7.95 -5.65
CA TYR A 92 2.83 7.95 -7.11
C TYR A 92 2.10 6.75 -7.67
N ASP A 93 1.43 6.99 -8.79
CA ASP A 93 0.80 5.96 -9.61
C ASP A 93 0.89 6.39 -11.09
N PRO A 94 1.18 5.49 -12.03
CA PRO A 94 1.32 5.84 -13.45
C PRO A 94 0.11 6.55 -14.04
N VAL A 95 -1.10 6.22 -13.59
CA VAL A 95 -2.36 6.72 -14.17
C VAL A 95 -3.11 7.71 -13.28
N VAL A 96 -2.92 7.65 -11.96
CA VAL A 96 -3.62 8.53 -11.01
C VAL A 96 -2.83 9.83 -10.82
N LYS A 97 -3.40 10.94 -11.28
CA LYS A 97 -2.77 12.28 -11.16
C LYS A 97 -3.38 13.14 -10.05
N LYS A 98 -4.55 12.75 -9.52
CA LYS A 98 -5.25 13.47 -8.46
C LYS A 98 -6.08 12.51 -7.63
N LEU A 99 -6.16 12.76 -6.34
CA LEU A 99 -7.05 12.07 -5.41
C LEU A 99 -8.26 12.97 -5.07
N SER A 100 -9.28 12.38 -4.44
CA SER A 100 -10.43 13.11 -3.91
C SER A 100 -10.00 14.02 -2.74
N GLU A 101 -10.86 14.96 -2.36
CA GLU A 101 -10.61 15.92 -1.27
C GLU A 101 -10.30 15.24 0.06
N GLU A 102 -10.86 14.06 0.31
CA GLU A 102 -10.55 13.23 1.49
C GLU A 102 -9.05 12.96 1.66
N TYR A 103 -8.32 12.88 0.54
CA TYR A 103 -6.87 12.62 0.50
C TYR A 103 -6.06 13.85 0.07
N ALA A 104 -6.57 15.06 0.23
CA ALA A 104 -5.87 16.30 -0.14
C ALA A 104 -4.52 16.47 0.58
N ALA A 105 -4.33 15.82 1.74
CA ALA A 105 -3.06 15.81 2.47
C ALA A 105 -2.00 14.86 1.86
N VAL A 106 -2.35 14.04 0.87
CA VAL A 106 -1.40 13.17 0.15
C VAL A 106 -0.80 13.92 -1.02
N ARG A 107 0.52 14.13 -1.02
CA ARG A 107 1.23 14.73 -2.15
C ARG A 107 1.39 13.71 -3.27
N ILE A 108 0.89 13.99 -4.45
CA ILE A 108 1.14 13.16 -5.64
C ILE A 108 2.43 13.61 -6.30
N GLY A 109 3.36 12.67 -6.48
CA GLY A 109 4.61 12.88 -7.20
C GLY A 109 4.43 12.78 -8.72
N CYS A 110 5.36 13.36 -9.46
CA CYS A 110 5.39 13.24 -10.93
C CYS A 110 5.92 11.88 -11.39
N ASP A 111 6.76 11.24 -10.59
CA ASP A 111 7.25 9.87 -10.75
C ASP A 111 7.50 9.20 -9.38
N ALA A 112 7.95 7.95 -9.40
CA ALA A 112 8.20 7.17 -8.19
C ALA A 112 9.33 7.75 -7.33
N TYR A 113 10.37 8.31 -7.95
CA TYR A 113 11.52 8.88 -7.25
C TYR A 113 11.17 10.25 -6.64
N ASP A 114 10.36 11.07 -7.34
CA ASP A 114 9.84 12.30 -6.77
C ASP A 114 8.96 12.01 -5.56
N ALA A 115 8.05 11.04 -5.65
CA ALA A 115 7.24 10.61 -4.51
C ALA A 115 8.10 10.14 -3.34
N ALA A 116 9.21 9.43 -3.61
CA ALA A 116 10.15 8.89 -2.63
C ALA A 116 11.20 9.91 -2.12
N THR A 117 11.21 11.13 -2.64
CA THR A 117 12.20 12.13 -2.26
C THR A 117 12.09 12.51 -0.78
N ARG A 118 13.19 12.30 -0.03
CA ARG A 118 13.34 12.61 1.40
C ARG A 118 12.34 11.89 2.30
N VAL A 119 11.87 10.69 1.93
CA VAL A 119 11.01 9.87 2.78
C VAL A 119 11.81 8.95 3.69
N ASP A 120 11.20 8.56 4.82
CA ASP A 120 11.77 7.58 5.77
C ASP A 120 11.54 6.15 5.29
N ALA A 121 10.41 5.92 4.58
CA ALA A 121 10.05 4.62 4.06
C ALA A 121 9.23 4.72 2.77
N VAL A 122 9.31 3.66 1.97
CA VAL A 122 8.51 3.43 0.78
C VAL A 122 7.66 2.19 0.97
N VAL A 123 6.41 2.21 0.48
CA VAL A 123 5.52 1.04 0.44
C VAL A 123 5.12 0.78 -1.00
N LEU A 124 5.47 -0.38 -1.54
CA LEU A 124 4.89 -0.86 -2.80
C LEU A 124 3.51 -1.44 -2.50
N VAL A 125 2.47 -0.82 -3.06
CA VAL A 125 1.08 -1.25 -2.86
C VAL A 125 0.49 -1.90 -4.10
N THR A 126 0.80 -1.39 -5.29
CA THR A 126 0.32 -1.95 -6.56
C THR A 126 1.50 -2.20 -7.49
N GLU A 127 1.58 -3.42 -7.99
CA GLU A 127 2.71 -3.95 -8.77
C GLU A 127 2.67 -3.52 -10.24
N TRP A 128 2.60 -2.23 -10.52
CA TRP A 128 2.79 -1.72 -11.87
C TRP A 128 4.17 -2.11 -12.42
N PRO A 129 4.30 -2.50 -13.71
CA PRO A 129 5.61 -2.84 -14.30
C PRO A 129 6.67 -1.75 -14.08
N GLU A 130 6.29 -0.48 -14.18
CA GLU A 130 7.16 0.66 -13.91
C GLU A 130 7.66 0.68 -12.46
N LEU A 131 6.81 0.29 -11.50
CA LEU A 131 7.15 0.30 -10.08
C LEU A 131 7.93 -0.94 -9.67
N THR A 132 7.67 -2.09 -10.27
CA THR A 132 8.43 -3.33 -10.00
C THR A 132 9.81 -3.32 -10.65
N GLY A 133 10.01 -2.53 -11.70
CA GLY A 133 11.29 -2.31 -12.38
C GLY A 133 12.12 -1.13 -11.84
N ILE A 134 11.76 -0.56 -10.69
CA ILE A 134 12.48 0.59 -10.11
C ILE A 134 13.93 0.23 -9.78
N ASP A 135 14.87 1.12 -10.08
CA ASP A 135 16.27 0.97 -9.68
C ASP A 135 16.43 1.21 -8.16
N PRO A 136 16.83 0.18 -7.38
CA PRO A 136 16.95 0.33 -5.93
C PRO A 136 18.02 1.36 -5.54
N SER A 137 19.10 1.47 -6.32
CA SER A 137 20.18 2.43 -6.04
C SER A 137 19.72 3.87 -6.26
N ALA A 138 18.92 4.11 -7.31
CA ALA A 138 18.33 5.42 -7.55
C ALA A 138 17.29 5.76 -6.46
N LEU A 139 16.49 4.77 -6.04
CA LEU A 139 15.52 4.93 -4.96
C LEU A 139 16.22 5.32 -3.65
N HIS A 140 17.28 4.60 -3.26
CA HIS A 140 18.03 4.88 -2.04
C HIS A 140 18.64 6.29 -2.05
N ARG A 141 19.18 6.77 -3.20
CA ARG A 141 19.75 8.12 -3.30
C ARG A 141 18.78 9.24 -3.02
N VAL A 142 17.50 9.08 -3.32
CA VAL A 142 16.48 10.13 -3.10
C VAL A 142 15.81 10.02 -1.73
N MET A 143 15.79 8.85 -1.10
CA MET A 143 15.23 8.62 0.22
C MET A 143 16.10 9.25 1.33
N ARG A 144 15.48 9.57 2.47
CA ARG A 144 16.17 9.92 3.70
C ARG A 144 16.44 8.69 4.58
N GLY A 145 15.49 7.77 4.61
CA GLY A 145 15.62 6.47 5.24
C GLY A 145 15.97 5.38 4.23
N ASN A 146 15.93 4.13 4.69
CA ASN A 146 16.25 2.98 3.86
C ASN A 146 15.19 1.88 3.89
N LEU A 147 14.05 2.10 4.54
CA LEU A 147 13.01 1.09 4.69
C LEU A 147 12.12 1.01 3.44
N VAL A 148 11.95 -0.21 2.93
CA VAL A 148 11.00 -0.50 1.86
C VAL A 148 10.09 -1.64 2.32
N VAL A 149 8.78 -1.40 2.35
CA VAL A 149 7.77 -2.42 2.62
C VAL A 149 7.16 -2.85 1.29
N ASP A 150 7.38 -4.10 0.93
CA ASP A 150 6.84 -4.68 -0.30
C ASP A 150 5.60 -5.51 0.02
N SER A 151 4.41 -4.97 -0.25
CA SER A 151 3.15 -5.67 0.00
C SER A 151 2.78 -6.66 -1.11
N ARG A 152 3.60 -6.77 -2.15
CA ARG A 152 3.37 -7.63 -3.32
C ARG A 152 4.41 -8.73 -3.46
N ASN A 153 5.51 -8.66 -2.70
CA ASN A 153 6.67 -9.55 -2.82
C ASN A 153 7.21 -9.56 -4.27
N ALA A 154 7.26 -8.38 -4.87
CA ALA A 154 7.67 -8.18 -6.27
C ALA A 154 9.16 -7.81 -6.39
N TYR A 155 9.80 -7.40 -5.31
CA TYR A 155 11.18 -6.96 -5.30
C TYR A 155 12.15 -8.07 -4.90
N SER A 156 13.37 -8.00 -5.43
CA SER A 156 14.47 -8.89 -5.05
C SER A 156 15.14 -8.40 -3.77
N GLU A 157 15.11 -9.20 -2.71
CA GLU A 157 15.77 -8.89 -1.44
C GLU A 157 17.27 -8.62 -1.63
N THR A 158 17.95 -9.45 -2.41
CA THR A 158 19.39 -9.32 -2.67
C THR A 158 19.71 -8.02 -3.41
N ALA A 159 18.91 -7.61 -4.39
CA ALA A 159 19.12 -6.36 -5.13
C ALA A 159 18.90 -5.13 -4.25
N PHE A 160 17.86 -5.14 -3.41
CA PHE A 160 17.57 -4.03 -2.50
C PHE A 160 18.62 -3.94 -1.37
N ALA A 161 19.03 -5.07 -0.79
CA ALA A 161 20.11 -5.11 0.20
C ALA A 161 21.45 -4.62 -0.36
N ALA A 162 21.81 -5.01 -1.59
CA ALA A 162 23.02 -4.52 -2.25
C ALA A 162 23.00 -3.01 -2.48
N ALA A 163 21.82 -2.41 -2.65
CA ALA A 163 21.66 -0.96 -2.74
C ALA A 163 21.59 -0.25 -1.37
N GLY A 164 21.70 -0.96 -0.25
CA GLY A 164 21.62 -0.40 1.11
C GLY A 164 20.19 -0.19 1.62
N LEU A 165 19.20 -0.76 0.95
CA LEU A 165 17.81 -0.70 1.36
C LEU A 165 17.42 -1.92 2.24
N HIS A 166 16.60 -1.69 3.25
CA HIS A 166 16.02 -2.73 4.09
C HIS A 166 14.63 -3.08 3.56
N LEU A 167 14.52 -4.25 2.93
CA LEU A 167 13.27 -4.75 2.35
C LEU A 167 12.51 -5.59 3.37
N VAL A 168 11.21 -5.31 3.53
CA VAL A 168 10.29 -6.06 4.39
C VAL A 168 9.10 -6.50 3.56
N GLY A 169 9.03 -7.78 3.25
CA GLY A 169 7.94 -8.38 2.49
C GLY A 169 6.75 -8.81 3.35
N PHE A 170 5.74 -9.41 2.71
CA PHE A 170 4.58 -10.01 3.37
C PHE A 170 4.73 -11.53 3.43
N GLY A 171 4.46 -12.12 4.60
CA GLY A 171 4.59 -13.56 4.83
C GLY A 171 5.95 -14.02 5.35
N TRP A 172 6.89 -13.08 5.51
CA TRP A 172 8.25 -13.32 6.06
C TRP A 172 8.76 -12.06 6.76
#